data_8b9cc17fdcffac7d6a12f347402371f4
#
_entry.id   8b9cc17fdcffac7d6a12f347402371f4
#
_cell.length_a   1.000
_cell.length_b   1.000
_cell.length_c   1.000
_cell.angle_alpha   90.00
_cell.angle_beta   90.00
_cell.angle_gamma   90.00
#
_symmetry.space_group_name_H-M   'P 1'
#
loop_
_entity.id
_entity.type
_entity.pdbx_description
1 polymer ?
#
loop_
_entity_poly.entity_id
_entity_poly.type
_entity_poly.pdbx_seq_one_letter_code
_entity_poly.pdbx_strand_id
1 'polypeptide(L)'
;DGPQLAIGDRGTLARQSGLPGLPAVEDAAALAETPGPQPGMPGPAALADGNAGGAGPTFERPSLRMDNRLPVKSPSPAGAGGLRQDQLPEAGMPNRLARRESQVLTPTTGRFVLERSITPLSAQAPLRPEPAPAFQNRDLKERERIATRRGGSAESERAVEMGLEFLARHQSPDGRWSLHNFGAGRGYQGDVGHGMMESDTAGTGLALLAFLGAGYTHQADKYRDQVAAGLQFLIEHQRPDGDLFSALGGNRYAWLYSHGIGTIALCEAYGMTRDPALKEPAQRALNFIAAAQNSAQGGWRYAPGVGSDTSVSGWQLMALKSGQMAGLNVDPKVLDGVRRWLAGAQWSGDNALYVYRPMAEQEHQRTPSSAMTAEAMLMRLYLGDTDPRTLARGAAYLLSRLPSIGVRPGDRDAYYWYYATQVMFHLQGEPWEVWNARLRPLLTSTQIKVGPLAGSWDPNGRVPDRWGPQAGRIYVTALHLLMLEVYYRHLPLFGERVVEVAQP
;
A
#
# COMPACT_ATOMS: atom_id res chain seq x y z
N ASP A 1 7.36 -71.66 10.64
CA ASP A 1 6.77 -71.40 9.31
C ASP A 1 6.27 -69.97 9.26
N GLY A 2 7.11 -69.06 8.80
CA GLY A 2 6.75 -67.67 8.51
C GLY A 2 7.15 -67.33 7.08
N PRO A 3 6.37 -66.61 6.29
CA PRO A 3 6.80 -66.25 4.94
C PRO A 3 7.66 -64.99 4.91
N GLN A 4 8.69 -65.11 4.12
CA GLN A 4 9.67 -64.12 3.76
C GLN A 4 9.09 -62.91 3.02
N LEU A 5 9.56 -61.71 3.36
CA LEU A 5 9.35 -60.51 2.62
C LEU A 5 10.17 -60.48 1.33
N ALA A 6 9.49 -60.37 0.18
CA ALA A 6 10.12 -60.10 -1.11
C ALA A 6 10.22 -58.58 -1.30
N ILE A 7 11.43 -58.12 -1.59
CA ILE A 7 11.75 -56.74 -2.02
C ILE A 7 11.34 -56.60 -3.48
N GLY A 8 10.33 -55.80 -3.76
CA GLY A 8 9.84 -55.43 -5.07
C GLY A 8 10.09 -53.97 -5.38
N ASP A 9 10.64 -53.75 -6.49
CA ASP A 9 11.11 -52.63 -7.27
C ASP A 9 10.50 -51.26 -7.08
N ARG A 10 11.37 -50.23 -7.14
CA ARG A 10 11.03 -48.83 -7.29
C ARG A 10 10.52 -48.56 -8.71
N GLY A 11 9.26 -48.24 -8.85
CA GLY A 11 8.72 -47.84 -10.13
C GLY A 11 7.34 -47.19 -9.98
N THR A 12 7.29 -45.87 -10.26
CA THR A 12 6.09 -45.12 -10.66
C THR A 12 4.93 -44.99 -9.66
N LEU A 13 4.97 -43.92 -8.87
CA LEU A 13 3.78 -43.23 -8.38
C LEU A 13 3.81 -41.76 -8.86
N ALA A 14 3.50 -41.56 -10.12
CA ALA A 14 3.07 -40.28 -10.67
C ALA A 14 1.78 -40.56 -11.48
N ARG A 15 0.75 -39.79 -11.16
CA ARG A 15 -0.54 -39.64 -11.83
C ARG A 15 -1.72 -40.28 -11.09
N GLN A 16 -2.35 -39.40 -10.30
CA GLN A 16 -3.80 -39.15 -10.34
C GLN A 16 -4.15 -38.02 -9.38
N SER A 17 -3.91 -36.77 -9.81
CA SER A 17 -4.63 -35.60 -9.32
C SER A 17 -5.30 -35.00 -10.55
N GLY A 18 -6.59 -35.28 -10.71
CA GLY A 18 -7.41 -34.77 -11.80
C GLY A 18 -7.69 -33.27 -11.63
N LEU A 19 -6.76 -32.42 -11.99
CA LEU A 19 -7.02 -31.05 -12.39
C LEU A 19 -6.97 -30.99 -13.91
N PRO A 20 -7.92 -30.29 -14.61
CA PRO A 20 -7.86 -30.16 -16.06
C PRO A 20 -6.59 -29.42 -16.45
N GLY A 21 -5.87 -29.99 -17.43
CA GLY A 21 -4.52 -29.68 -17.87
C GLY A 21 -4.13 -28.21 -17.86
N LEU A 22 -3.08 -27.92 -17.14
CA LEU A 22 -2.26 -26.74 -17.36
C LEU A 22 -1.57 -26.90 -18.71
N PRO A 23 -1.52 -25.88 -19.59
CA PRO A 23 -0.75 -25.95 -20.80
C PRO A 23 0.74 -26.15 -20.46
N ALA A 24 1.41 -26.97 -21.27
CA ALA A 24 2.81 -27.29 -21.09
C ALA A 24 3.68 -26.02 -21.10
N VAL A 25 4.75 -26.06 -20.31
CA VAL A 25 5.65 -24.95 -19.96
C VAL A 25 6.49 -24.41 -21.16
N GLU A 26 6.25 -24.81 -22.39
CA GLU A 26 7.10 -24.41 -23.53
C GLU A 26 6.77 -23.06 -24.17
N ASP A 27 5.59 -22.45 -23.91
CA ASP A 27 5.20 -21.16 -24.52
C ASP A 27 5.32 -19.92 -23.60
N ALA A 28 5.85 -20.05 -22.39
CA ALA A 28 5.98 -18.94 -21.45
C ALA A 28 7.15 -17.97 -21.71
N ALA A 29 7.96 -18.23 -22.74
CA ALA A 29 9.17 -17.42 -23.05
C ALA A 29 8.89 -16.16 -23.90
N ALA A 30 7.68 -15.98 -24.43
CA ALA A 30 7.38 -14.94 -25.42
C ALA A 30 6.75 -13.65 -24.90
N LEU A 31 6.41 -13.55 -23.60
CA LEU A 31 5.84 -12.33 -22.99
C LEU A 31 6.73 -11.79 -21.88
N ALA A 32 7.99 -11.48 -22.22
CA ALA A 32 8.83 -10.66 -21.37
C ALA A 32 8.31 -9.21 -21.44
N GLU A 33 7.46 -8.85 -20.51
CA GLU A 33 7.03 -7.46 -20.31
C GLU A 33 8.26 -6.59 -20.01
N THR A 34 8.67 -5.76 -20.93
CA THR A 34 9.51 -4.60 -20.66
C THR A 34 8.66 -3.62 -19.85
N PRO A 35 9.02 -3.27 -18.61
CA PRO A 35 8.29 -2.28 -17.84
C PRO A 35 8.57 -0.90 -18.43
N GLY A 36 7.64 -0.39 -19.23
CA GLY A 36 7.64 1.01 -19.62
C GLY A 36 7.34 1.88 -18.38
N PRO A 37 7.90 3.11 -18.29
CA PRO A 37 7.63 4.02 -17.19
C PRO A 37 6.13 4.34 -17.16
N GLN A 38 5.54 4.31 -15.96
CA GLN A 38 4.16 4.76 -15.80
C GLN A 38 4.08 6.28 -16.06
N PRO A 39 3.08 6.77 -16.82
CA PRO A 39 2.95 8.19 -17.09
C PRO A 39 2.69 8.95 -15.78
N GLY A 40 3.51 9.97 -15.53
CA GLY A 40 3.39 10.85 -14.37
C GLY A 40 4.37 10.60 -13.22
N MET A 41 5.24 9.60 -13.31
CA MET A 41 6.39 9.48 -12.43
C MET A 41 7.68 9.79 -13.21
N PRO A 42 8.59 10.63 -12.70
CA PRO A 42 9.89 10.83 -13.33
C PRO A 42 10.66 9.50 -13.29
N GLY A 43 11.05 9.00 -14.46
CA GLY A 43 11.94 7.85 -14.56
C GLY A 43 13.30 8.14 -13.93
N PRO A 44 14.04 7.11 -13.47
CA PRO A 44 15.40 7.32 -13.00
C PRO A 44 16.26 7.83 -14.17
N ALA A 45 16.95 8.96 -13.97
CA ALA A 45 18.00 9.41 -14.87
C ALA A 45 19.07 8.32 -14.89
N ALA A 46 19.36 7.77 -16.06
CA ALA A 46 20.44 6.83 -16.25
C ALA A 46 21.76 7.54 -15.90
N LEU A 47 22.39 7.16 -14.81
CA LEU A 47 23.80 7.46 -14.56
C LEU A 47 24.62 6.52 -15.45
N ALA A 48 25.12 7.09 -16.54
CA ALA A 48 26.12 6.41 -17.37
C ALA A 48 27.47 6.51 -16.65
N ASP A 49 27.99 5.38 -16.18
CA ASP A 49 29.40 5.25 -15.81
C ASP A 49 30.25 5.34 -17.09
N GLY A 50 30.97 6.44 -17.22
CA GLY A 50 31.96 6.63 -18.25
C GLY A 50 33.35 6.33 -17.73
N ASN A 51 33.96 5.29 -18.22
CA ASN A 51 35.42 5.26 -18.34
C ASN A 51 35.87 4.39 -19.52
N ALA A 52 36.21 5.03 -20.62
CA ALA A 52 37.24 4.58 -21.57
C ALA A 52 37.57 5.74 -22.53
N GLY A 53 38.82 6.09 -22.60
CA GLY A 53 39.36 7.23 -23.36
C GLY A 53 39.24 7.10 -24.85
N GLY A 54 39.11 8.24 -25.53
CA GLY A 54 39.14 8.38 -26.97
C GLY A 54 38.83 9.82 -27.38
N ALA A 55 39.81 10.53 -27.93
CA ALA A 55 39.71 11.92 -28.34
C ALA A 55 38.79 12.11 -29.55
N GLY A 56 37.94 13.19 -29.51
CA GLY A 56 37.18 13.67 -30.66
C GLY A 56 36.32 14.87 -30.27
N PRO A 57 35.88 15.74 -31.17
CA PRO A 57 36.06 17.17 -31.10
C PRO A 57 35.01 17.93 -30.26
N THR A 58 35.50 19.07 -29.76
CA THR A 58 34.79 20.12 -28.99
C THR A 58 33.55 20.68 -29.71
N PHE A 59 32.41 20.61 -29.03
CA PHE A 59 31.25 21.47 -29.32
C PHE A 59 30.96 22.37 -28.12
N GLU A 60 30.97 23.65 -28.36
CA GLU A 60 30.66 24.70 -27.38
C GLU A 60 29.20 24.62 -26.91
N ARG A 61 29.01 24.71 -25.58
CA ARG A 61 27.69 24.88 -24.97
C ARG A 61 27.31 26.36 -24.90
N PRO A 62 26.12 26.77 -25.34
CA PRO A 62 25.61 28.10 -25.02
C PRO A 62 25.13 28.13 -23.56
N SER A 63 25.72 29.02 -22.79
CA SER A 63 25.28 29.37 -21.43
C SER A 63 24.07 30.30 -21.51
N LEU A 64 22.90 29.83 -21.05
CA LEU A 64 21.74 30.69 -20.78
C LEU A 64 21.84 31.25 -19.35
N ARG A 65 22.20 32.51 -19.24
CA ARG A 65 22.00 33.31 -18.03
C ARG A 65 20.53 33.69 -17.93
N MET A 66 19.87 33.32 -16.85
CA MET A 66 18.58 33.90 -16.48
C MET A 66 18.80 35.25 -15.80
N ASP A 67 18.34 36.30 -16.43
CA ASP A 67 18.24 37.62 -15.82
C ASP A 67 16.85 37.78 -15.19
N ASN A 68 16.85 38.04 -13.91
CA ASN A 68 15.67 38.25 -13.08
C ASN A 68 15.33 39.74 -13.06
N ARG A 69 14.48 40.23 -13.96
CA ARG A 69 13.78 41.54 -13.78
C ARG A 69 12.48 41.60 -14.60
N LEU A 70 11.37 41.59 -13.88
CA LEU A 70 10.05 41.93 -14.43
C LEU A 70 9.83 43.44 -14.35
N PRO A 71 9.30 44.09 -15.37
CA PRO A 71 8.67 45.39 -15.22
C PRO A 71 7.15 45.27 -15.20
N VAL A 72 6.58 45.89 -14.18
CA VAL A 72 5.13 46.16 -14.07
C VAL A 72 4.75 47.25 -15.02
N LYS A 73 3.74 47.03 -15.87
CA LYS A 73 2.96 48.10 -16.52
C LYS A 73 1.51 47.66 -16.72
N SER A 74 0.60 48.41 -16.10
CA SER A 74 -0.83 48.34 -16.37
C SER A 74 -1.16 49.09 -17.69
N PRO A 75 -2.21 48.69 -18.39
CA PRO A 75 -3.04 49.62 -19.15
C PRO A 75 -4.55 49.37 -18.98
N SER A 76 -5.30 50.44 -19.03
CA SER A 76 -6.73 50.51 -19.40
C SER A 76 -6.90 51.19 -20.76
N PRO A 77 -8.15 51.34 -21.31
CA PRO A 77 -8.94 50.27 -21.95
C PRO A 77 -9.28 50.61 -23.42
N ALA A 78 -9.99 49.74 -24.10
CA ALA A 78 -10.96 49.95 -25.17
C ALA A 78 -10.72 49.18 -26.49
N GLY A 79 -11.77 48.52 -26.99
CA GLY A 79 -11.95 48.22 -28.40
C GLY A 79 -12.40 46.80 -28.75
N ALA A 80 -13.63 46.68 -29.19
CA ALA A 80 -14.43 45.55 -29.64
C ALA A 80 -13.81 44.66 -30.72
N GLY A 81 -14.20 43.36 -30.74
CA GLY A 81 -14.07 42.52 -31.93
C GLY A 81 -14.09 41.02 -31.53
N GLY A 82 -15.24 40.36 -31.74
CA GLY A 82 -15.41 38.96 -31.35
C GLY A 82 -14.71 37.97 -32.25
N LEU A 83 -14.37 36.82 -31.65
CA LEU A 83 -14.34 35.50 -32.31
C LEU A 83 -14.62 34.44 -31.23
N ARG A 84 -15.47 33.52 -31.63
CA ARG A 84 -15.99 32.42 -30.80
C ARG A 84 -14.89 31.46 -30.47
N GLN A 85 -14.75 31.15 -29.17
CA GLN A 85 -13.94 30.04 -28.68
C GLN A 85 -14.90 29.00 -28.13
N ASP A 86 -14.86 27.80 -28.72
CA ASP A 86 -15.73 26.68 -28.38
C ASP A 86 -15.57 26.29 -26.94
N GLN A 87 -16.71 26.21 -26.29
CA GLN A 87 -16.87 25.89 -24.89
C GLN A 87 -16.56 24.41 -24.62
N LEU A 88 -15.56 24.17 -23.82
CA LEU A 88 -15.46 22.92 -23.06
C LEU A 88 -16.41 23.01 -21.85
N PRO A 89 -17.25 22.04 -21.60
CA PRO A 89 -18.15 22.08 -20.44
C PRO A 89 -17.35 21.94 -19.15
N GLU A 90 -17.33 22.97 -18.34
CA GLU A 90 -17.00 22.89 -16.92
C GLU A 90 -18.05 22.01 -16.25
N ALA A 91 -17.64 20.81 -15.84
CA ALA A 91 -18.44 19.97 -14.95
C ALA A 91 -18.54 20.68 -13.60
N GLY A 92 -19.64 21.41 -13.40
CA GLY A 92 -19.94 22.09 -12.16
C GLY A 92 -20.00 21.11 -10.98
N MET A 93 -19.17 21.32 -9.98
CA MET A 93 -19.34 20.71 -8.67
C MET A 93 -20.68 21.13 -8.08
N PRO A 94 -21.45 20.21 -7.49
CA PRO A 94 -22.64 20.60 -6.76
C PRO A 94 -22.24 21.41 -5.52
N ASN A 95 -22.55 22.70 -5.57
CA ASN A 95 -22.27 23.71 -4.55
C ASN A 95 -23.18 23.51 -3.33
N ARG A 96 -23.00 22.40 -2.56
CA ARG A 96 -23.72 22.15 -1.30
C ARG A 96 -22.91 22.45 -0.04
N LEU A 97 -21.63 22.81 -0.17
CA LEU A 97 -20.79 23.18 0.98
C LEU A 97 -20.55 24.71 1.11
N ALA A 98 -21.02 25.51 0.15
CA ALA A 98 -20.76 26.96 0.14
C ALA A 98 -21.93 27.84 0.58
N ARG A 99 -22.94 27.32 1.30
CA ARG A 99 -24.07 28.12 1.79
C ARG A 99 -24.25 28.04 3.31
N ARG A 100 -23.20 28.36 4.06
CA ARG A 100 -23.32 28.71 5.48
C ARG A 100 -22.24 29.67 5.98
N GLU A 101 -21.75 30.54 5.16
CA GLU A 101 -20.90 31.66 5.62
C GLU A 101 -21.29 32.94 4.92
N SER A 102 -22.32 33.59 5.45
CA SER A 102 -22.57 35.01 5.26
C SER A 102 -23.26 35.54 6.50
N GLN A 103 -22.51 35.61 7.59
CA GLN A 103 -22.75 36.58 8.60
C GLN A 103 -21.49 37.37 8.85
N VAL A 104 -21.51 38.59 8.32
CA VAL A 104 -20.52 39.62 8.56
C VAL A 104 -20.50 39.93 10.05
N LEU A 105 -19.46 39.51 10.74
CA LEU A 105 -19.12 39.96 12.09
C LEU A 105 -17.97 40.96 11.97
N THR A 106 -18.27 42.21 12.36
CA THR A 106 -17.33 43.31 12.52
C THR A 106 -16.15 42.93 13.47
N PRO A 107 -14.94 43.37 13.21
CA PRO A 107 -13.79 43.00 14.03
C PRO A 107 -13.78 43.77 15.34
N THR A 108 -14.07 43.08 16.43
CA THR A 108 -13.65 43.55 17.75
C THR A 108 -12.32 42.89 18.07
N THR A 109 -11.31 43.71 18.38
CA THR A 109 -9.99 43.32 18.80
C THR A 109 -10.03 42.44 20.05
N GLY A 110 -10.12 41.13 19.85
CA GLY A 110 -9.98 40.12 20.87
C GLY A 110 -9.05 39.02 20.34
N ARG A 111 -7.97 38.83 21.05
CA ARG A 111 -6.97 37.77 20.80
C ARG A 111 -7.69 36.42 21.02
N PHE A 112 -8.21 35.81 19.96
CA PHE A 112 -8.74 34.44 20.01
C PHE A 112 -7.54 33.48 20.07
N VAL A 113 -7.23 33.01 21.26
CA VAL A 113 -6.48 31.78 21.46
C VAL A 113 -7.46 30.64 21.14
N LEU A 114 -7.33 30.04 19.98
CA LEU A 114 -7.96 28.76 19.69
C LEU A 114 -7.24 27.70 20.56
N GLU A 115 -7.72 27.50 21.78
CA GLU A 115 -7.43 26.28 22.52
C GLU A 115 -8.10 25.13 21.76
N ARG A 116 -7.38 24.51 20.84
CA ARG A 116 -7.69 23.16 20.40
C ARG A 116 -7.43 22.28 21.61
N SER A 117 -8.49 21.90 22.31
CA SER A 117 -8.45 20.79 23.27
C SER A 117 -8.16 19.52 22.49
N ILE A 118 -6.87 19.27 22.21
CA ILE A 118 -6.40 17.97 21.77
C ILE A 118 -6.45 17.12 23.03
N THR A 119 -7.42 16.23 23.13
CA THR A 119 -7.42 15.22 24.19
C THR A 119 -6.19 14.35 23.96
N PRO A 120 -5.20 14.34 24.86
CA PRO A 120 -4.03 13.49 24.69
C PRO A 120 -4.49 12.04 24.55
N LEU A 121 -3.83 11.27 23.67
CA LEU A 121 -4.05 9.83 23.61
C LEU A 121 -3.82 9.25 25.00
N SER A 122 -4.89 8.68 25.57
CA SER A 122 -4.88 8.28 26.98
C SER A 122 -3.91 7.13 27.21
N ALA A 123 -2.88 7.37 28.01
CA ALA A 123 -2.03 6.32 28.57
C ALA A 123 -2.70 5.56 29.73
N GLN A 124 -3.89 5.98 30.14
CA GLN A 124 -4.61 5.43 31.28
C GLN A 124 -6.07 5.10 30.90
N ALA A 125 -6.26 4.01 30.18
CA ALA A 125 -7.60 3.43 30.08
C ALA A 125 -7.81 2.43 31.23
N PRO A 126 -8.85 2.60 32.06
CA PRO A 126 -9.24 1.54 32.99
C PRO A 126 -9.83 0.39 32.18
N LEU A 127 -9.39 -0.85 32.45
CA LEU A 127 -9.87 -2.09 31.83
C LEU A 127 -9.93 -1.99 30.29
N ARG A 128 -8.91 -2.47 29.61
CA ARG A 128 -8.85 -2.45 28.14
C ARG A 128 -10.13 -3.05 27.57
N PRO A 129 -10.92 -2.32 26.78
CA PRO A 129 -12.03 -2.92 26.07
C PRO A 129 -11.50 -3.99 25.12
N GLU A 130 -12.23 -5.09 24.97
CA GLU A 130 -11.87 -6.17 24.07
C GLU A 130 -11.65 -5.66 22.64
N PRO A 131 -10.57 -6.08 21.97
CA PRO A 131 -10.36 -5.77 20.55
C PRO A 131 -11.54 -6.27 19.72
N ALA A 132 -11.83 -5.58 18.60
CA ALA A 132 -12.80 -6.12 17.67
C ALA A 132 -12.38 -7.53 17.19
N PRO A 133 -13.33 -8.44 16.93
CA PRO A 133 -13.02 -9.85 16.60
C PRO A 133 -11.96 -10.03 15.51
N ALA A 134 -11.95 -9.16 14.52
CA ALA A 134 -10.99 -9.19 13.42
C ALA A 134 -9.53 -8.95 13.84
N PHE A 135 -9.28 -8.40 15.02
CA PHE A 135 -7.93 -8.04 15.51
C PHE A 135 -7.45 -8.94 16.67
N GLN A 136 -8.25 -9.91 17.12
CA GLN A 136 -7.92 -10.76 18.28
C GLN A 136 -6.68 -11.64 18.07
N ASN A 137 -6.34 -11.99 16.83
CA ASN A 137 -5.15 -12.78 16.53
C ASN A 137 -3.82 -12.02 16.71
N ARG A 138 -3.87 -10.72 16.95
CA ARG A 138 -2.69 -9.86 17.16
C ARG A 138 -2.24 -9.78 18.63
N ASP A 139 -2.67 -10.74 19.45
CA ASP A 139 -2.18 -10.87 20.83
C ASP A 139 -0.70 -11.29 20.83
N LEU A 140 0.15 -10.47 21.44
CA LEU A 140 1.59 -10.68 21.52
C LEU A 140 1.97 -12.05 22.15
N LYS A 141 1.15 -12.55 23.08
CA LYS A 141 1.38 -13.82 23.75
C LYS A 141 1.12 -15.03 22.83
N GLU A 142 0.20 -14.87 21.87
CA GLU A 142 -0.21 -15.92 20.96
C GLU A 142 0.48 -15.84 19.60
N ARG A 143 1.13 -14.71 19.29
CA ARG A 143 1.68 -14.36 17.97
C ARG A 143 2.58 -15.47 17.41
N GLU A 144 3.61 -15.88 18.16
CA GLU A 144 4.57 -16.90 17.71
C GLU A 144 3.88 -18.24 17.44
N ARG A 145 2.94 -18.64 18.32
CA ARG A 145 2.17 -19.88 18.16
C ARG A 145 1.27 -19.83 16.91
N ILE A 146 0.62 -18.70 16.68
CA ILE A 146 -0.23 -18.51 15.49
C ILE A 146 0.64 -18.49 14.22
N ALA A 147 1.76 -17.76 14.24
CA ALA A 147 2.70 -17.71 13.12
C ALA A 147 3.16 -19.13 12.74
N THR A 148 3.67 -19.90 13.71
CA THR A 148 4.17 -21.26 13.46
C THR A 148 3.11 -22.17 12.85
N ARG A 149 1.87 -22.14 13.35
CA ARG A 149 0.77 -22.96 12.80
C ARG A 149 0.38 -22.59 11.37
N ARG A 150 0.60 -21.34 10.96
CA ARG A 150 0.18 -20.81 9.64
C ARG A 150 1.34 -20.67 8.64
N GLY A 151 2.50 -21.26 8.96
CA GLY A 151 3.63 -21.32 8.05
C GLY A 151 4.74 -20.30 8.31
N GLY A 152 4.68 -19.57 9.42
CA GLY A 152 5.77 -18.73 9.93
C GLY A 152 6.86 -19.56 10.61
N SER A 153 7.88 -18.91 11.14
CA SER A 153 9.02 -19.53 11.84
C SER A 153 9.62 -18.57 12.86
N ALA A 154 10.40 -19.09 13.80
CA ALA A 154 11.18 -18.26 14.72
C ALA A 154 12.11 -17.27 13.99
N GLU A 155 12.59 -17.62 12.79
CA GLU A 155 13.39 -16.72 11.97
C GLU A 155 12.56 -15.57 11.40
N SER A 156 11.33 -15.84 10.90
CA SER A 156 10.44 -14.78 10.46
C SER A 156 10.04 -13.83 11.59
N GLU A 157 9.77 -14.36 12.79
CA GLU A 157 9.45 -13.52 13.95
C GLU A 157 10.63 -12.66 14.40
N ARG A 158 11.86 -13.21 14.38
CA ARG A 158 13.07 -12.40 14.61
C ARG A 158 13.25 -11.32 13.55
N ALA A 159 12.94 -11.62 12.29
CA ALA A 159 13.01 -10.64 11.22
C ALA A 159 11.97 -9.51 11.42
N VAL A 160 10.77 -9.83 11.88
CA VAL A 160 9.76 -8.84 12.27
C VAL A 160 10.28 -7.94 13.38
N GLU A 161 10.76 -8.49 14.49
CA GLU A 161 11.27 -7.68 15.60
C GLU A 161 12.44 -6.77 15.19
N MET A 162 13.40 -7.27 14.43
CA MET A 162 14.50 -6.45 13.89
C MET A 162 13.99 -5.29 13.02
N GLY A 163 12.97 -5.54 12.19
CA GLY A 163 12.39 -4.51 11.33
C GLY A 163 11.62 -3.45 12.13
N LEU A 164 10.88 -3.86 13.16
CA LEU A 164 10.21 -2.92 14.07
C LEU A 164 11.22 -2.07 14.86
N GLU A 165 12.33 -2.67 15.31
CA GLU A 165 13.42 -1.94 15.93
C GLU A 165 14.05 -0.93 14.97
N PHE A 166 14.23 -1.28 13.70
CA PHE A 166 14.67 -0.34 12.68
C PHE A 166 13.68 0.83 12.56
N LEU A 167 12.39 0.58 12.42
CA LEU A 167 11.38 1.63 12.33
C LEU A 167 11.38 2.49 13.59
N ALA A 168 11.42 1.91 14.79
CA ALA A 168 11.44 2.66 16.04
C ALA A 168 12.64 3.62 16.13
N ARG A 169 13.84 3.16 15.74
CA ARG A 169 15.04 4.00 15.71
C ARG A 169 14.98 5.14 14.69
N HIS A 170 14.13 5.03 13.66
CA HIS A 170 14.05 5.99 12.56
C HIS A 170 12.81 6.90 12.62
N GLN A 171 12.06 6.86 13.71
CA GLN A 171 11.00 7.83 13.96
C GLN A 171 11.60 9.22 14.23
N SER A 172 11.00 10.23 13.65
CA SER A 172 11.36 11.64 13.90
C SER A 172 10.82 12.09 15.27
N PRO A 173 11.40 13.16 15.87
CA PRO A 173 10.98 13.64 17.20
C PRO A 173 9.50 14.05 17.29
N ASP A 174 8.90 14.46 16.17
CA ASP A 174 7.47 14.81 16.05
C ASP A 174 6.56 13.63 15.82
N GLY A 175 7.08 12.41 15.87
CA GLY A 175 6.33 11.17 15.74
C GLY A 175 6.17 10.63 14.33
N ARG A 176 6.54 11.40 13.29
CA ARG A 176 6.41 10.94 11.90
C ARG A 176 7.51 9.96 11.48
N TRP A 177 7.23 9.21 10.42
CA TRP A 177 8.21 8.56 9.57
C TRP A 177 8.17 9.18 8.18
N SER A 178 9.35 9.53 7.65
CA SER A 178 9.48 10.16 6.35
C SER A 178 9.97 9.18 5.30
N LEU A 179 9.30 9.12 4.15
CA LEU A 179 9.77 8.30 3.03
C LEU A 179 11.06 8.86 2.41
N HIS A 180 11.15 10.19 2.30
CA HIS A 180 12.23 10.88 1.62
C HIS A 180 13.34 11.38 2.55
N ASN A 181 13.14 11.36 3.87
CA ASN A 181 14.07 11.98 4.81
C ASN A 181 14.23 11.26 6.15
N PHE A 182 14.00 9.94 6.19
CA PHE A 182 14.05 9.16 7.44
C PHE A 182 15.41 9.15 8.13
N GLY A 183 16.50 9.44 7.39
CA GLY A 183 17.87 9.45 7.89
C GLY A 183 18.39 10.83 8.30
N ALA A 184 17.56 11.89 8.26
CA ALA A 184 18.00 13.25 8.53
C ALA A 184 18.62 13.39 9.93
N GLY A 185 19.77 14.07 10.00
CA GLY A 185 20.48 14.32 11.26
C GLY A 185 21.17 13.11 11.88
N ARG A 186 21.14 11.93 11.26
CA ARG A 186 21.73 10.69 11.81
C ARG A 186 23.17 10.43 11.37
N GLY A 187 23.75 11.29 10.53
CA GLY A 187 25.15 11.17 10.10
C GLY A 187 25.44 9.98 9.20
N TYR A 188 24.43 9.42 8.52
CA TYR A 188 24.64 8.35 7.57
C TYR A 188 25.49 8.79 6.40
N GLN A 189 26.40 7.92 5.96
CA GLN A 189 27.24 8.14 4.80
C GLN A 189 26.68 7.41 3.58
N GLY A 190 26.68 8.06 2.42
CA GLY A 190 26.22 7.48 1.16
C GLY A 190 24.69 7.38 1.03
N ASP A 191 24.24 6.62 0.04
CA ASP A 191 22.82 6.39 -0.20
C ASP A 191 22.25 5.39 0.82
N VAL A 192 21.35 5.88 1.64
CA VAL A 192 20.64 5.05 2.62
C VAL A 192 19.26 4.57 2.11
N GLY A 193 18.93 4.87 0.86
CA GLY A 193 17.68 4.47 0.22
C GLY A 193 16.50 5.36 0.63
N HIS A 194 16.71 6.69 0.61
CA HIS A 194 15.60 7.64 0.68
C HIS A 194 14.71 7.49 -0.55
N GLY A 195 13.39 7.63 -0.37
CA GLY A 195 12.46 7.73 -1.49
C GLY A 195 12.46 9.13 -2.09
N MET A 196 12.06 9.26 -3.34
CA MET A 196 11.82 10.55 -3.99
C MET A 196 10.44 11.12 -3.63
N MET A 197 9.55 10.29 -3.10
CA MET A 197 8.18 10.69 -2.79
C MET A 197 8.11 11.38 -1.43
N GLU A 198 7.73 12.63 -1.44
CA GLU A 198 7.52 13.43 -0.23
C GLU A 198 6.12 13.12 0.34
N SER A 199 6.06 12.18 1.27
CA SER A 199 4.85 11.88 2.02
C SER A 199 5.16 11.33 3.40
N ASP A 200 5.11 12.20 4.39
CA ASP A 200 5.24 11.82 5.80
C ASP A 200 3.98 11.07 6.29
N THR A 201 2.81 11.40 5.76
CA THR A 201 1.57 10.67 6.06
C THR A 201 1.66 9.20 5.65
N ALA A 202 2.14 8.92 4.41
CA ALA A 202 2.29 7.53 3.97
C ALA A 202 3.39 6.81 4.76
N GLY A 203 4.53 7.45 5.00
CA GLY A 203 5.63 6.88 5.80
C GLY A 203 5.16 6.52 7.20
N THR A 204 4.44 7.43 7.86
CA THR A 204 3.89 7.22 9.21
C THR A 204 2.82 6.14 9.22
N GLY A 205 1.88 6.17 8.28
CA GLY A 205 0.85 5.15 8.19
C GLY A 205 1.43 3.75 7.96
N LEU A 206 2.39 3.58 7.05
CA LEU A 206 3.05 2.30 6.79
C LEU A 206 3.81 1.77 8.01
N ALA A 207 4.57 2.63 8.71
CA ALA A 207 5.27 2.24 9.93
C ALA A 207 4.29 1.84 11.03
N LEU A 208 3.23 2.61 11.25
CA LEU A 208 2.18 2.27 12.21
C LEU A 208 1.52 0.93 11.89
N LEU A 209 1.23 0.65 10.61
CA LEU A 209 0.64 -0.62 10.20
C LEU A 209 1.54 -1.82 10.55
N ALA A 210 2.88 -1.68 10.44
CA ALA A 210 3.80 -2.72 10.86
C ALA A 210 3.75 -2.94 12.37
N PHE A 211 3.75 -1.89 13.21
CA PHE A 211 3.61 -2.06 14.66
C PHE A 211 2.26 -2.67 15.04
N LEU A 212 1.17 -2.16 14.48
CA LEU A 212 -0.18 -2.64 14.74
C LEU A 212 -0.38 -4.07 14.21
N GLY A 213 0.20 -4.39 13.05
CA GLY A 213 0.18 -5.73 12.48
C GLY A 213 0.83 -6.75 13.40
N ALA A 214 1.96 -6.40 14.02
CA ALA A 214 2.66 -7.21 15.00
C ALA A 214 2.00 -7.25 16.39
N GLY A 215 0.92 -6.50 16.61
CA GLY A 215 0.17 -6.50 17.87
C GLY A 215 0.52 -5.37 18.84
N TYR A 216 1.47 -4.49 18.51
CA TYR A 216 1.85 -3.36 19.34
C TYR A 216 0.89 -2.19 19.20
N THR A 217 0.52 -1.58 20.32
CA THR A 217 -0.43 -0.46 20.36
C THR A 217 0.13 0.73 21.13
N HIS A 218 -0.56 1.88 21.08
CA HIS A 218 -0.23 3.08 21.84
C HIS A 218 -0.58 2.97 23.35
N GLN A 219 -1.22 1.87 23.78
CA GLN A 219 -1.65 1.72 25.17
C GLN A 219 -0.66 0.94 26.02
N ALA A 220 0.13 0.05 25.41
CA ALA A 220 1.04 -0.81 26.15
C ALA A 220 2.19 -1.36 25.29
N ASP A 221 3.10 -2.05 25.98
CA ASP A 221 4.20 -2.83 25.44
C ASP A 221 5.39 -2.00 24.92
N LYS A 222 6.37 -2.69 24.35
CA LYS A 222 7.71 -2.17 23.98
C LYS A 222 7.69 -0.90 23.12
N TYR A 223 6.73 -0.79 22.19
CA TYR A 223 6.69 0.30 21.21
C TYR A 223 5.52 1.27 21.44
N ARG A 224 4.98 1.29 22.66
CA ARG A 224 3.85 2.14 23.03
C ARG A 224 4.06 3.61 22.63
N ASP A 225 5.20 4.17 22.99
CA ASP A 225 5.48 5.59 22.79
C ASP A 225 5.64 5.94 21.30
N GLN A 226 6.27 5.03 20.52
CA GLN A 226 6.40 5.18 19.07
C GLN A 226 5.05 5.13 18.36
N VAL A 227 4.20 4.18 18.73
CA VAL A 227 2.86 4.06 18.16
C VAL A 227 2.00 5.27 18.54
N ALA A 228 2.06 5.70 19.82
CA ALA A 228 1.34 6.89 20.29
C ALA A 228 1.76 8.14 19.52
N ALA A 229 3.06 8.40 19.40
CA ALA A 229 3.58 9.58 18.68
C ALA A 229 3.20 9.57 17.20
N GLY A 230 3.24 8.40 16.52
CA GLY A 230 2.83 8.29 15.12
C GLY A 230 1.33 8.53 14.91
N LEU A 231 0.48 7.98 15.77
CA LEU A 231 -0.97 8.24 15.73
C LEU A 231 -1.28 9.71 16.01
N GLN A 232 -0.60 10.31 16.97
CA GLN A 232 -0.73 11.73 17.30
C GLN A 232 -0.37 12.60 16.10
N PHE A 233 0.75 12.29 15.40
CA PHE A 233 1.14 12.99 14.18
C PHE A 233 0.02 12.95 13.13
N LEU A 234 -0.58 11.80 12.86
CA LEU A 234 -1.68 11.70 11.88
C LEU A 234 -2.90 12.52 12.28
N ILE A 235 -3.25 12.53 13.58
CA ILE A 235 -4.42 13.27 14.10
C ILE A 235 -4.19 14.79 14.04
N GLU A 236 -3.01 15.24 14.43
CA GLU A 236 -2.66 16.68 14.42
C GLU A 236 -2.63 17.27 13.01
N HIS A 237 -2.27 16.45 12.01
CA HIS A 237 -2.22 16.86 10.62
C HIS A 237 -3.53 16.59 9.86
N GLN A 238 -4.53 15.98 10.52
CA GLN A 238 -5.82 15.76 9.90
C GLN A 238 -6.56 17.07 9.69
N ARG A 239 -7.00 17.31 8.47
CA ARG A 239 -7.78 18.50 8.10
C ARG A 239 -9.22 18.41 8.62
N PRO A 240 -9.94 19.54 8.70
CA PRO A 240 -11.32 19.53 9.16
C PRO A 240 -12.27 18.64 8.34
N ASP A 241 -12.00 18.47 7.04
CA ASP A 241 -12.74 17.60 6.13
C ASP A 241 -12.40 16.11 6.29
N GLY A 242 -11.42 15.77 7.14
CA GLY A 242 -10.98 14.41 7.41
C GLY A 242 -9.74 13.99 6.63
N ASP A 243 -9.25 14.79 5.67
CA ASP A 243 -8.05 14.47 4.90
C ASP A 243 -6.82 14.41 5.80
N LEU A 244 -6.02 13.34 5.64
CA LEU A 244 -4.78 13.11 6.39
C LEU A 244 -3.53 13.58 5.63
N PHE A 245 -3.66 13.90 4.35
CA PHE A 245 -2.50 14.24 3.53
C PHE A 245 -1.99 15.65 3.85
N SER A 246 -0.75 15.71 4.35
CA SER A 246 -0.05 16.97 4.52
C SER A 246 0.57 17.42 3.20
N ALA A 247 0.13 18.57 2.69
CA ALA A 247 0.57 19.12 1.42
C ALA A 247 1.89 19.92 1.51
N LEU A 248 2.58 19.94 2.65
CA LEU A 248 3.85 20.63 2.80
C LEU A 248 4.92 19.96 1.93
N GLY A 249 5.12 20.49 0.73
CA GLY A 249 6.07 19.97 -0.25
C GLY A 249 5.62 18.71 -0.99
N GLY A 250 4.47 18.14 -0.64
CA GLY A 250 4.08 16.80 -1.07
C GLY A 250 3.75 16.67 -2.55
N ASN A 251 4.28 15.64 -3.17
CA ASN A 251 3.90 15.22 -4.50
C ASN A 251 2.41 14.82 -4.53
N ARG A 252 1.57 15.55 -5.28
CA ARG A 252 0.12 15.30 -5.37
C ARG A 252 -0.25 13.88 -5.83
N TYR A 253 0.64 13.17 -6.50
CA TYR A 253 0.44 11.76 -6.83
C TYR A 253 0.41 10.84 -5.60
N ALA A 254 0.99 11.26 -4.48
CA ALA A 254 0.94 10.54 -3.22
C ALA A 254 -0.36 10.76 -2.42
N TRP A 255 -1.20 11.74 -2.78
CA TRP A 255 -2.29 12.23 -1.93
C TRP A 255 -3.22 11.12 -1.45
N LEU A 256 -4.03 10.52 -2.35
CA LEU A 256 -4.99 9.51 -1.91
C LEU A 256 -4.33 8.19 -1.48
N TYR A 257 -3.13 7.85 -1.98
CA TYR A 257 -2.34 6.76 -1.38
C TYR A 257 -2.06 7.01 0.09
N SER A 258 -1.54 8.20 0.41
CA SER A 258 -1.18 8.59 1.77
C SER A 258 -2.39 8.61 2.69
N HIS A 259 -3.49 9.20 2.21
CA HIS A 259 -4.74 9.26 2.94
C HIS A 259 -5.27 7.86 3.26
N GLY A 260 -5.34 6.96 2.27
CA GLY A 260 -5.80 5.58 2.46
C GLY A 260 -4.94 4.81 3.48
N ILE A 261 -3.60 4.88 3.35
CA ILE A 261 -2.66 4.22 4.26
C ILE A 261 -2.81 4.74 5.70
N GLY A 262 -2.85 6.07 5.89
CA GLY A 262 -3.07 6.68 7.21
C GLY A 262 -4.42 6.30 7.81
N THR A 263 -5.47 6.23 6.98
CA THR A 263 -6.82 5.82 7.42
C THR A 263 -6.84 4.37 7.89
N ILE A 264 -6.16 3.44 7.20
CA ILE A 264 -6.03 2.04 7.67
C ILE A 264 -5.41 2.03 9.06
N ALA A 265 -4.30 2.76 9.27
CA ALA A 265 -3.61 2.80 10.57
C ALA A 265 -4.52 3.32 11.70
N LEU A 266 -5.26 4.40 11.49
CA LEU A 266 -6.23 4.91 12.48
C LEU A 266 -7.35 3.91 12.76
N CYS A 267 -7.91 3.28 11.73
CA CYS A 267 -8.97 2.29 11.87
C CYS A 267 -8.50 1.04 12.62
N GLU A 268 -7.31 0.52 12.28
CA GLU A 268 -6.74 -0.65 12.95
C GLU A 268 -6.39 -0.34 14.40
N ALA A 269 -5.79 0.82 14.70
CA ALA A 269 -5.49 1.24 16.07
C ALA A 269 -6.76 1.36 16.91
N TYR A 270 -7.83 1.97 16.38
CA TYR A 270 -9.13 2.02 17.06
C TYR A 270 -9.72 0.61 17.24
N GLY A 271 -9.69 -0.22 16.21
CA GLY A 271 -10.23 -1.58 16.26
C GLY A 271 -9.53 -2.46 17.31
N MET A 272 -8.22 -2.28 17.50
CA MET A 272 -7.42 -3.03 18.47
C MET A 272 -7.59 -2.52 19.91
N THR A 273 -7.81 -1.22 20.11
CA THR A 273 -7.73 -0.60 21.44
C THR A 273 -9.05 -0.07 21.97
N ARG A 274 -10.01 0.21 21.08
CA ARG A 274 -11.26 0.88 21.41
C ARG A 274 -11.06 2.25 22.10
N ASP A 275 -9.88 2.86 21.89
CA ASP A 275 -9.63 4.19 22.45
C ASP A 275 -10.59 5.21 21.83
N PRO A 276 -11.44 5.86 22.64
CA PRO A 276 -12.42 6.82 22.13
C PRO A 276 -11.77 8.01 21.42
N ALA A 277 -10.52 8.36 21.75
CA ALA A 277 -9.79 9.45 21.10
C ALA A 277 -9.49 9.15 19.61
N LEU A 278 -9.42 7.87 19.22
CA LEU A 278 -9.18 7.46 17.83
C LEU A 278 -10.46 7.36 17.00
N LYS A 279 -11.64 7.23 17.64
CA LYS A 279 -12.89 6.96 16.93
C LYS A 279 -13.26 8.04 15.93
N GLU A 280 -13.28 9.28 16.39
CA GLU A 280 -13.68 10.42 15.55
C GLU A 280 -12.67 10.71 14.42
N PRO A 281 -11.35 10.76 14.65
CA PRO A 281 -10.38 10.91 13.58
C PRO A 281 -10.49 9.81 12.52
N ALA A 282 -10.64 8.54 12.91
CA ALA A 282 -10.79 7.43 11.99
C ALA A 282 -12.09 7.54 11.18
N GLN A 283 -13.22 7.91 11.83
CA GLN A 283 -14.48 8.08 11.12
C GLN A 283 -14.44 9.23 10.11
N ARG A 284 -13.84 10.37 10.48
CA ARG A 284 -13.68 11.50 9.54
C ARG A 284 -12.83 11.13 8.34
N ALA A 285 -11.75 10.36 8.55
CA ALA A 285 -10.91 9.88 7.44
C ALA A 285 -11.69 8.96 6.49
N LEU A 286 -12.53 8.05 7.01
CA LEU A 286 -13.42 7.21 6.19
C LEU A 286 -14.48 8.05 5.43
N ASN A 287 -15.02 9.08 6.05
CA ASN A 287 -15.99 9.98 5.43
C ASN A 287 -15.33 10.74 4.25
N PHE A 288 -14.06 11.15 4.41
CA PHE A 288 -13.30 11.77 3.31
C PHE A 288 -13.09 10.80 2.15
N ILE A 289 -12.75 9.53 2.40
CA ILE A 289 -12.65 8.50 1.34
C ILE A 289 -13.97 8.42 0.56
N ALA A 290 -15.11 8.37 1.26
CA ALA A 290 -16.41 8.32 0.62
C ALA A 290 -16.69 9.55 -0.25
N ALA A 291 -16.38 10.75 0.26
CA ALA A 291 -16.55 12.01 -0.47
C ALA A 291 -15.60 12.17 -1.66
N ALA A 292 -14.40 11.55 -1.59
CA ALA A 292 -13.39 11.62 -2.63
C ALA A 292 -13.61 10.62 -3.79
N GLN A 293 -14.58 9.70 -3.67
CA GLN A 293 -14.85 8.70 -4.70
C GLN A 293 -15.29 9.35 -6.03
N ASN A 294 -14.75 8.88 -7.15
CA ASN A 294 -15.27 9.26 -8.46
C ASN A 294 -16.65 8.61 -8.68
N SER A 295 -17.69 9.42 -8.71
CA SER A 295 -19.09 8.95 -8.77
C SER A 295 -19.41 8.18 -10.06
N ALA A 296 -18.79 8.56 -11.18
CA ALA A 296 -19.03 7.91 -12.48
C ALA A 296 -18.34 6.56 -12.59
N GLN A 297 -17.06 6.47 -12.20
CA GLN A 297 -16.26 5.25 -12.33
C GLN A 297 -16.31 4.34 -11.10
N GLY A 298 -16.56 4.89 -9.92
CA GLY A 298 -16.72 4.15 -8.67
C GLY A 298 -15.42 3.81 -7.94
N GLY A 299 -14.27 4.29 -8.41
CA GLY A 299 -12.98 4.14 -7.76
C GLY A 299 -12.36 5.49 -7.38
N TRP A 300 -11.04 5.49 -7.17
CA TRP A 300 -10.23 6.67 -6.83
C TRP A 300 -8.96 6.69 -7.65
N ARG A 301 -8.37 7.88 -7.75
CA ARG A 301 -7.04 8.09 -8.29
C ARG A 301 -6.24 9.01 -7.38
N TYR A 302 -5.29 9.76 -7.90
CA TYR A 302 -4.34 10.56 -7.11
C TYR A 302 -4.96 11.72 -6.33
N ALA A 303 -6.12 12.23 -6.78
CA ALA A 303 -6.83 13.35 -6.13
C ALA A 303 -8.34 13.07 -6.03
N PRO A 304 -9.05 13.71 -5.08
CA PRO A 304 -10.50 13.55 -4.90
C PRO A 304 -11.29 13.78 -6.17
N GLY A 305 -12.18 12.86 -6.52
CA GLY A 305 -13.09 12.96 -7.66
C GLY A 305 -12.43 12.83 -9.05
N VAL A 306 -11.12 12.79 -9.17
CA VAL A 306 -10.37 12.82 -10.43
C VAL A 306 -10.07 11.43 -10.95
N GLY A 307 -11.00 10.84 -11.70
CA GLY A 307 -10.82 9.53 -12.33
C GLY A 307 -10.67 8.39 -11.33
N SER A 308 -10.31 7.20 -11.84
CA SER A 308 -10.05 6.01 -11.03
C SER A 308 -8.90 5.20 -11.62
N ASP A 309 -8.17 4.50 -10.76
CA ASP A 309 -7.25 3.42 -11.10
C ASP A 309 -7.34 2.30 -10.07
N THR A 310 -6.87 1.10 -10.42
CA THR A 310 -7.00 -0.07 -9.57
C THR A 310 -6.14 0.05 -8.32
N SER A 311 -4.95 0.65 -8.44
CA SER A 311 -3.98 0.75 -7.37
C SER A 311 -4.43 1.68 -6.23
N VAL A 312 -4.86 2.91 -6.52
CA VAL A 312 -5.39 3.80 -5.49
C VAL A 312 -6.69 3.25 -4.92
N SER A 313 -7.55 2.67 -5.77
CA SER A 313 -8.83 2.10 -5.33
C SER A 313 -8.65 0.94 -4.35
N GLY A 314 -7.60 0.14 -4.50
CA GLY A 314 -7.28 -0.94 -3.55
C GLY A 314 -6.97 -0.43 -2.15
N TRP A 315 -6.13 0.60 -2.02
CA TRP A 315 -5.82 1.21 -0.72
C TRP A 315 -7.05 1.80 -0.05
N GLN A 316 -7.92 2.50 -0.83
CA GLN A 316 -9.15 3.05 -0.28
C GLN A 316 -10.10 1.94 0.20
N LEU A 317 -10.26 0.86 -0.58
CA LEU A 317 -11.10 -0.26 -0.14
C LEU A 317 -10.54 -0.94 1.11
N MET A 318 -9.21 -1.13 1.22
CA MET A 318 -8.61 -1.66 2.45
C MET A 318 -8.91 -0.78 3.65
N ALA A 319 -8.87 0.56 3.49
CA ALA A 319 -9.23 1.49 4.55
C ALA A 319 -10.71 1.36 4.96
N LEU A 320 -11.62 1.31 3.99
CA LEU A 320 -13.05 1.10 4.25
C LEU A 320 -13.30 -0.23 4.97
N LYS A 321 -12.61 -1.32 4.56
CA LYS A 321 -12.73 -2.63 5.22
C LYS A 321 -12.14 -2.62 6.64
N SER A 322 -11.00 -1.97 6.85
CA SER A 322 -10.44 -1.79 8.21
C SER A 322 -11.41 -1.01 9.11
N GLY A 323 -12.08 0.01 8.56
CA GLY A 323 -13.13 0.73 9.26
C GLY A 323 -14.33 -0.15 9.64
N GLN A 324 -14.84 -0.96 8.71
CA GLN A 324 -15.91 -1.93 8.99
C GLN A 324 -15.49 -2.95 10.06
N MET A 325 -14.30 -3.50 9.96
CA MET A 325 -13.74 -4.44 10.94
C MET A 325 -13.59 -3.80 12.32
N ALA A 326 -13.27 -2.51 12.37
CA ALA A 326 -13.21 -1.73 13.61
C ALA A 326 -14.60 -1.32 14.13
N GLY A 327 -15.69 -1.61 13.44
CA GLY A 327 -17.06 -1.23 13.83
C GLY A 327 -17.38 0.25 13.58
N LEU A 328 -16.65 0.89 12.66
CA LEU A 328 -16.93 2.24 12.18
C LEU A 328 -17.96 2.21 11.03
N ASN A 329 -18.59 3.36 10.79
CA ASN A 329 -19.61 3.47 9.75
C ASN A 329 -18.98 3.63 8.36
N VAL A 330 -19.40 2.79 7.42
CA VAL A 330 -19.02 2.84 6.01
C VAL A 330 -20.27 2.75 5.16
N ASP A 331 -20.53 3.77 4.33
CA ASP A 331 -21.71 3.78 3.44
C ASP A 331 -21.61 2.63 2.42
N PRO A 332 -22.60 1.72 2.37
CA PRO A 332 -22.62 0.63 1.40
C PRO A 332 -22.55 1.09 -0.07
N LYS A 333 -23.06 2.27 -0.40
CA LYS A 333 -23.02 2.84 -1.75
C LYS A 333 -21.59 3.06 -2.26
N VAL A 334 -20.67 3.36 -1.35
CA VAL A 334 -19.24 3.48 -1.70
C VAL A 334 -18.68 2.15 -2.15
N LEU A 335 -19.05 1.04 -1.47
CA LEU A 335 -18.65 -0.30 -1.84
C LEU A 335 -19.26 -0.75 -3.18
N ASP A 336 -20.50 -0.33 -3.48
CA ASP A 336 -21.12 -0.57 -4.78
C ASP A 336 -20.38 0.16 -5.90
N GLY A 337 -19.87 1.36 -5.62
CA GLY A 337 -18.95 2.06 -6.52
C GLY A 337 -17.71 1.21 -6.83
N VAL A 338 -17.07 0.65 -5.81
CA VAL A 338 -15.89 -0.21 -5.99
C VAL A 338 -16.22 -1.46 -6.83
N ARG A 339 -17.38 -2.08 -6.63
CA ARG A 339 -17.82 -3.21 -7.47
C ARG A 339 -17.92 -2.83 -8.94
N ARG A 340 -18.49 -1.63 -9.24
CA ARG A 340 -18.55 -1.11 -10.62
C ARG A 340 -17.15 -0.89 -11.19
N TRP A 341 -16.22 -0.30 -10.41
CA TRP A 341 -14.85 -0.13 -10.86
C TRP A 341 -14.19 -1.47 -11.20
N LEU A 342 -14.27 -2.45 -10.30
CA LEU A 342 -13.67 -3.78 -10.51
C LEU A 342 -14.23 -4.49 -11.75
N ALA A 343 -15.54 -4.40 -11.99
CA ALA A 343 -16.15 -4.95 -13.18
C ALA A 343 -15.59 -4.31 -14.46
N GLY A 344 -15.35 -3.00 -14.44
CA GLY A 344 -14.76 -2.27 -15.57
C GLY A 344 -13.25 -2.50 -15.74
N ALA A 345 -12.54 -2.83 -14.67
CA ALA A 345 -11.08 -3.03 -14.67
C ALA A 345 -10.67 -4.47 -15.02
N GLN A 346 -11.62 -5.40 -15.20
CA GLN A 346 -11.33 -6.75 -15.72
C GLN A 346 -10.76 -6.66 -17.13
N TRP A 347 -9.77 -7.49 -17.41
CA TRP A 347 -9.23 -7.60 -18.76
C TRP A 347 -10.18 -8.39 -19.67
N SER A 348 -10.42 -7.87 -20.87
CA SER A 348 -11.36 -8.50 -21.81
C SER A 348 -10.94 -9.90 -22.31
N GLY A 349 -9.63 -10.21 -22.26
CA GLY A 349 -9.11 -11.51 -22.66
C GLY A 349 -9.26 -12.59 -21.60
N ASP A 350 -9.26 -12.23 -20.31
CA ASP A 350 -9.53 -13.12 -19.19
C ASP A 350 -10.03 -12.32 -17.98
N ASN A 351 -11.26 -12.58 -17.55
CA ASN A 351 -11.90 -11.87 -16.44
C ASN A 351 -11.33 -12.20 -15.04
N ALA A 352 -10.34 -13.07 -14.95
CA ALA A 352 -9.54 -13.28 -13.74
C ALA A 352 -8.39 -12.28 -13.61
N LEU A 353 -8.04 -11.57 -14.69
CA LEU A 353 -6.92 -10.64 -14.75
C LEU A 353 -7.41 -9.19 -14.76
N TYR A 354 -6.59 -8.28 -14.24
CA TYR A 354 -6.98 -6.89 -14.03
C TYR A 354 -5.93 -5.92 -14.55
N VAL A 355 -6.43 -4.79 -15.04
CA VAL A 355 -5.63 -3.71 -15.60
C VAL A 355 -5.57 -2.53 -14.64
N TYR A 356 -4.57 -1.66 -14.84
CA TYR A 356 -4.44 -0.43 -14.06
C TYR A 356 -5.59 0.55 -14.36
N ARG A 357 -5.83 0.83 -15.65
CA ARG A 357 -6.90 1.73 -16.12
C ARG A 357 -7.45 1.26 -17.47
N PRO A 358 -8.69 0.77 -17.53
CA PRO A 358 -9.26 0.21 -18.77
C PRO A 358 -9.45 1.25 -19.89
N MET A 359 -9.64 2.53 -19.53
CA MET A 359 -9.89 3.62 -20.47
C MET A 359 -8.67 4.53 -20.68
N ALA A 360 -7.46 4.06 -20.31
CA ALA A 360 -6.25 4.83 -20.54
C ALA A 360 -5.88 4.89 -22.04
N GLU A 361 -5.22 5.95 -22.46
CA GLU A 361 -4.66 6.05 -23.82
C GLU A 361 -3.49 5.08 -24.01
N GLN A 362 -2.63 4.98 -22.97
CA GLN A 362 -1.46 4.12 -23.01
C GLN A 362 -1.82 2.65 -22.87
N GLU A 363 -1.35 1.81 -23.79
CA GLU A 363 -1.63 0.38 -23.86
C GLU A 363 -1.20 -0.37 -22.59
N HIS A 364 -0.02 -0.05 -22.05
CA HIS A 364 0.49 -0.72 -20.84
C HIS A 364 -0.42 -0.53 -19.61
N GLN A 365 -1.26 0.52 -19.57
CA GLN A 365 -2.24 0.72 -18.49
C GLN A 365 -3.49 -0.15 -18.69
N ARG A 366 -3.76 -0.62 -19.89
CA ARG A 366 -4.85 -1.51 -20.30
C ARG A 366 -4.42 -2.96 -20.38
N THR A 367 -3.13 -3.24 -20.18
CA THR A 367 -2.57 -4.60 -20.12
C THR A 367 -2.60 -5.09 -18.68
N PRO A 368 -3.01 -6.35 -18.42
CA PRO A 368 -3.05 -6.88 -17.07
C PRO A 368 -1.63 -7.01 -16.49
N SER A 369 -1.50 -6.75 -15.20
CA SER A 369 -0.25 -6.94 -14.48
C SER A 369 -0.46 -7.79 -13.22
N SER A 370 0.64 -8.38 -12.72
CA SER A 370 0.60 -9.19 -11.50
C SER A 370 0.15 -8.36 -10.29
N ALA A 371 0.62 -7.12 -10.17
CA ALA A 371 0.23 -6.22 -9.08
C ALA A 371 -1.26 -5.90 -9.13
N MET A 372 -1.78 -5.45 -10.29
CA MET A 372 -3.19 -5.10 -10.42
C MET A 372 -4.12 -6.31 -10.27
N THR A 373 -3.70 -7.48 -10.77
CA THR A 373 -4.46 -8.71 -10.59
C THR A 373 -4.50 -9.14 -9.12
N ALA A 374 -3.37 -9.12 -8.42
CA ALA A 374 -3.32 -9.46 -7.00
C ALA A 374 -4.17 -8.50 -6.15
N GLU A 375 -4.06 -7.20 -6.42
CA GLU A 375 -4.81 -6.16 -5.72
C GLU A 375 -6.31 -6.29 -5.95
N ALA A 376 -6.74 -6.43 -7.20
CA ALA A 376 -8.14 -6.61 -7.54
C ALA A 376 -8.73 -7.92 -7.00
N MET A 377 -7.95 -9.01 -6.98
CA MET A 377 -8.36 -10.25 -6.32
C MET A 377 -8.60 -10.05 -4.82
N LEU A 378 -7.69 -9.33 -4.14
CA LEU A 378 -7.88 -9.00 -2.71
C LEU A 378 -9.14 -8.14 -2.52
N MET A 379 -9.35 -7.16 -3.39
CA MET A 379 -10.55 -6.32 -3.36
C MET A 379 -11.83 -7.17 -3.51
N ARG A 380 -11.87 -8.12 -4.43
CA ARG A 380 -13.00 -9.06 -4.59
C ARG A 380 -13.23 -9.89 -3.34
N LEU A 381 -12.18 -10.46 -2.76
CA LEU A 381 -12.27 -11.22 -1.52
C LEU A 381 -12.89 -10.39 -0.39
N TYR A 382 -12.46 -9.14 -0.23
CA TYR A 382 -13.01 -8.22 0.77
C TYR A 382 -14.46 -7.80 0.50
N LEU A 383 -14.90 -7.80 -0.75
CA LEU A 383 -16.29 -7.53 -1.13
C LEU A 383 -17.19 -8.77 -1.08
N GLY A 384 -16.63 -9.94 -0.75
CA GLY A 384 -17.36 -11.20 -0.66
C GLY A 384 -17.60 -11.87 -2.01
N ASP A 385 -16.90 -11.44 -3.06
CA ASP A 385 -16.93 -12.10 -4.36
C ASP A 385 -15.95 -13.28 -4.37
N THR A 386 -16.51 -14.47 -4.32
CA THR A 386 -15.78 -15.74 -4.10
C THR A 386 -15.98 -16.75 -5.22
N ASP A 387 -16.24 -16.31 -6.47
CA ASP A 387 -16.33 -17.25 -7.60
C ASP A 387 -15.06 -18.12 -7.70
N PRO A 388 -15.16 -19.44 -7.40
CA PRO A 388 -13.97 -20.28 -7.25
C PRO A 388 -13.18 -20.43 -8.54
N ARG A 389 -13.85 -20.40 -9.70
CA ARG A 389 -13.18 -20.59 -11.01
C ARG A 389 -12.31 -19.39 -11.35
N THR A 390 -12.83 -18.20 -11.16
CA THR A 390 -12.10 -16.95 -11.40
C THR A 390 -10.95 -16.79 -10.40
N LEU A 391 -11.19 -17.11 -9.12
CA LEU A 391 -10.13 -17.06 -8.10
C LEU A 391 -9.01 -18.07 -8.41
N ALA A 392 -9.34 -19.28 -8.84
CA ALA A 392 -8.34 -20.30 -9.20
C ALA A 392 -7.47 -19.86 -10.39
N ARG A 393 -8.05 -19.27 -11.45
CA ARG A 393 -7.27 -18.77 -12.59
C ARG A 393 -6.37 -17.61 -12.19
N GLY A 394 -6.90 -16.65 -11.43
CA GLY A 394 -6.10 -15.55 -10.90
C GLY A 394 -4.96 -16.04 -10.02
N ALA A 395 -5.19 -16.99 -9.12
CA ALA A 395 -4.15 -17.58 -8.28
C ALA A 395 -3.08 -18.30 -9.13
N ALA A 396 -3.48 -19.09 -10.15
CA ALA A 396 -2.53 -19.73 -11.06
C ALA A 396 -1.66 -18.71 -11.80
N TYR A 397 -2.24 -17.60 -12.27
CA TYR A 397 -1.50 -16.50 -12.87
C TYR A 397 -0.48 -15.90 -11.91
N LEU A 398 -0.84 -15.63 -10.66
CA LEU A 398 0.09 -15.09 -9.66
C LEU A 398 1.19 -16.11 -9.28
N LEU A 399 0.84 -17.40 -9.14
CA LEU A 399 1.80 -18.46 -8.82
C LEU A 399 2.82 -18.69 -9.94
N SER A 400 2.48 -18.38 -11.19
CA SER A 400 3.45 -18.40 -12.28
C SER A 400 4.52 -17.31 -12.18
N ARG A 401 4.38 -16.38 -11.23
CA ARG A 401 5.25 -15.21 -11.00
C ARG A 401 5.67 -15.10 -9.53
N LEU A 402 6.22 -16.16 -9.00
CA LEU A 402 6.64 -16.25 -7.60
C LEU A 402 7.69 -15.17 -7.22
N PRO A 403 7.73 -14.73 -5.96
CA PRO A 403 8.71 -13.76 -5.48
C PRO A 403 10.13 -14.15 -5.76
N SER A 404 10.92 -13.21 -6.29
CA SER A 404 12.32 -13.44 -6.64
C SER A 404 13.11 -12.12 -6.58
N ILE A 405 14.40 -12.18 -6.23
CA ILE A 405 15.27 -10.99 -6.33
C ILE A 405 15.40 -10.56 -7.79
N GLY A 406 15.33 -11.54 -8.72
CA GLY A 406 15.42 -11.30 -10.14
C GLY A 406 16.82 -10.90 -10.63
N VAL A 407 16.88 -10.49 -11.89
CA VAL A 407 18.11 -10.01 -12.55
C VAL A 407 17.89 -8.71 -13.31
N ARG A 408 16.64 -8.31 -13.55
CA ARG A 408 16.22 -7.11 -14.27
C ARG A 408 15.52 -6.13 -13.35
N PRO A 409 15.58 -4.81 -13.65
CA PRO A 409 14.73 -3.83 -12.99
C PRO A 409 13.25 -4.24 -13.07
N GLY A 410 12.56 -4.19 -11.92
CA GLY A 410 11.15 -4.57 -11.84
C GLY A 410 10.87 -6.04 -11.50
N ASP A 411 11.88 -6.93 -11.50
CA ASP A 411 11.71 -8.30 -11.01
C ASP A 411 11.44 -8.34 -9.50
N ARG A 412 12.03 -7.40 -8.74
CA ARG A 412 11.67 -7.14 -7.33
C ARG A 412 10.50 -6.18 -7.31
N ASP A 413 9.39 -6.62 -6.73
CA ASP A 413 8.17 -5.81 -6.63
C ASP A 413 7.46 -6.09 -5.30
N ALA A 414 7.88 -5.37 -4.25
CA ALA A 414 7.30 -5.48 -2.92
C ALA A 414 5.80 -5.13 -2.92
N TYR A 415 5.36 -4.26 -3.83
CA TYR A 415 3.95 -3.90 -3.99
C TYR A 415 3.12 -5.11 -4.44
N TYR A 416 3.55 -5.76 -5.52
CA TYR A 416 2.93 -6.99 -6.01
C TYR A 416 2.93 -8.08 -4.93
N TRP A 417 4.08 -8.31 -4.30
CA TRP A 417 4.20 -9.37 -3.28
C TRP A 417 3.30 -9.12 -2.08
N TYR A 418 3.15 -7.87 -1.66
CA TYR A 418 2.27 -7.51 -0.54
C TYR A 418 0.81 -7.91 -0.78
N TYR A 419 0.26 -7.59 -1.94
CA TYR A 419 -1.11 -7.97 -2.29
C TYR A 419 -1.27 -9.46 -2.53
N ALA A 420 -0.35 -10.06 -3.30
CA ALA A 420 -0.39 -11.49 -3.58
C ALA A 420 -0.25 -12.35 -2.33
N THR A 421 0.57 -11.91 -1.35
CA THR A 421 0.68 -12.59 -0.04
C THR A 421 -0.65 -12.65 0.69
N GLN A 422 -1.39 -11.56 0.73
CA GLN A 422 -2.72 -11.54 1.35
C GLN A 422 -3.71 -12.43 0.59
N VAL A 423 -3.71 -12.36 -0.74
CA VAL A 423 -4.58 -13.22 -1.58
C VAL A 423 -4.30 -14.69 -1.29
N MET A 424 -3.04 -15.13 -1.39
CA MET A 424 -2.67 -16.53 -1.15
C MET A 424 -2.99 -16.98 0.27
N PHE A 425 -2.72 -16.10 1.26
CA PHE A 425 -3.08 -16.38 2.65
C PHE A 425 -4.60 -16.55 2.84
N HIS A 426 -5.42 -15.75 2.19
CA HIS A 426 -6.87 -15.90 2.27
C HIS A 426 -7.40 -17.13 1.54
N LEU A 427 -6.77 -17.54 0.44
CA LEU A 427 -7.13 -18.75 -0.30
C LEU A 427 -6.77 -20.03 0.46
N GLN A 428 -5.71 -20.01 1.29
CA GLN A 428 -5.18 -21.16 2.03
C GLN A 428 -4.76 -22.34 1.13
N GLY A 429 -4.41 -23.50 1.71
CA GLY A 429 -4.05 -24.71 0.99
C GLY A 429 -2.80 -24.55 0.10
N GLU A 430 -2.76 -25.30 -1.00
CA GLU A 430 -1.62 -25.35 -1.91
C GLU A 430 -1.16 -23.97 -2.42
N PRO A 431 -2.05 -23.03 -2.84
CA PRO A 431 -1.61 -21.69 -3.25
C PRO A 431 -0.83 -20.96 -2.16
N TRP A 432 -1.27 -21.05 -0.91
CA TRP A 432 -0.56 -20.46 0.21
C TRP A 432 0.77 -21.16 0.51
N GLU A 433 0.78 -22.48 0.52
CA GLU A 433 1.98 -23.28 0.80
C GLU A 433 3.11 -22.98 -0.20
N VAL A 434 2.80 -22.99 -1.50
CA VAL A 434 3.75 -22.68 -2.58
C VAL A 434 4.28 -21.24 -2.47
N TRP A 435 3.37 -20.29 -2.27
CA TRP A 435 3.74 -18.87 -2.14
C TRP A 435 4.63 -18.63 -0.93
N ASN A 436 4.21 -19.11 0.24
CA ASN A 436 4.91 -18.91 1.49
C ASN A 436 6.28 -19.60 1.53
N ALA A 437 6.37 -20.79 0.97
CA ALA A 437 7.64 -21.53 0.84
C ALA A 437 8.70 -20.75 0.03
N ARG A 438 8.26 -19.88 -0.88
CA ARG A 438 9.14 -19.03 -1.67
C ARG A 438 9.39 -17.68 -1.00
N LEU A 439 8.35 -17.01 -0.52
CA LEU A 439 8.42 -15.64 0.00
C LEU A 439 9.19 -15.56 1.33
N ARG A 440 8.83 -16.38 2.33
CA ARG A 440 9.40 -16.28 3.67
C ARG A 440 10.92 -16.37 3.69
N PRO A 441 11.58 -17.40 3.10
CA PRO A 441 13.04 -17.47 3.07
C PRO A 441 13.68 -16.31 2.30
N LEU A 442 13.02 -15.83 1.23
CA LEU A 442 13.48 -14.68 0.48
C LEU A 442 13.55 -13.43 1.37
N LEU A 443 12.49 -13.13 2.10
CA LEU A 443 12.46 -11.97 2.97
C LEU A 443 13.44 -12.08 4.13
N THR A 444 13.49 -13.22 4.82
CA THR A 444 14.39 -13.39 5.97
C THR A 444 15.87 -13.37 5.59
N SER A 445 16.23 -13.88 4.42
CA SER A 445 17.62 -13.90 3.94
C SER A 445 18.09 -12.56 3.38
N THR A 446 17.19 -11.72 2.87
CA THR A 446 17.54 -10.42 2.25
C THR A 446 17.50 -9.24 3.23
N GLN A 447 17.04 -9.45 4.44
CA GLN A 447 17.06 -8.43 5.49
C GLN A 447 18.49 -8.08 5.91
N ILE A 448 18.79 -6.81 6.06
CA ILE A 448 20.07 -6.33 6.58
C ILE A 448 20.17 -6.71 8.07
N LYS A 449 21.22 -7.45 8.44
CA LYS A 449 21.37 -8.02 9.79
C LYS A 449 22.26 -7.21 10.72
N VAL A 450 23.13 -6.35 10.20
CA VAL A 450 24.14 -5.60 10.96
C VAL A 450 24.25 -4.14 10.51
N GLY A 451 24.81 -3.31 11.35
CA GLY A 451 25.06 -1.90 11.05
C GLY A 451 23.84 -0.99 11.30
N PRO A 452 23.96 0.29 10.95
CA PRO A 452 22.93 1.30 11.27
C PRO A 452 21.56 1.02 10.63
N LEU A 453 21.55 0.34 9.50
CA LEU A 453 20.34 -0.02 8.75
C LEU A 453 19.84 -1.45 9.06
N ALA A 454 20.41 -2.12 10.09
CA ALA A 454 19.97 -3.45 10.51
C ALA A 454 18.48 -3.49 10.80
N GLY A 455 17.81 -4.53 10.32
CA GLY A 455 16.37 -4.74 10.40
C GLY A 455 15.61 -4.27 9.16
N SER A 456 16.22 -3.46 8.30
CA SER A 456 15.57 -2.99 7.07
C SER A 456 15.87 -3.86 5.86
N TRP A 457 15.18 -3.56 4.77
CA TRP A 457 15.51 -4.08 3.43
C TRP A 457 15.93 -2.93 2.52
N ASP A 458 16.95 -3.21 1.69
CA ASP A 458 17.49 -2.23 0.77
C ASP A 458 16.52 -2.00 -0.40
N PRO A 459 16.02 -0.76 -0.63
CA PRO A 459 15.14 -0.45 -1.76
C PRO A 459 15.88 -0.49 -3.10
N ASN A 460 17.17 -0.22 -3.10
CA ASN A 460 17.99 -0.06 -4.30
C ASN A 460 18.70 -1.37 -4.65
N GLY A 461 19.67 -1.84 -3.85
CA GLY A 461 20.37 -3.08 -4.04
C GLY A 461 20.93 -3.30 -5.46
N ARG A 462 21.36 -4.53 -5.78
CA ARG A 462 21.83 -4.91 -7.14
C ARG A 462 20.68 -4.88 -8.16
N VAL A 463 19.50 -5.32 -7.77
CA VAL A 463 18.25 -5.19 -8.51
C VAL A 463 17.34 -4.35 -7.65
N PRO A 464 17.08 -3.10 -8.01
CA PRO A 464 16.20 -2.23 -7.20
C PRO A 464 14.79 -2.80 -7.14
N ASP A 465 14.13 -2.60 -6.01
CA ASP A 465 12.70 -2.82 -5.93
C ASP A 465 11.98 -1.88 -6.91
N ARG A 466 10.91 -2.36 -7.53
CA ARG A 466 10.18 -1.62 -8.58
C ARG A 466 9.80 -0.20 -8.16
N TRP A 467 9.42 -0.04 -6.91
CA TRP A 467 8.99 1.25 -6.34
C TRP A 467 9.99 1.79 -5.30
N GLY A 468 11.06 1.04 -5.04
CA GLY A 468 12.09 1.39 -4.07
C GLY A 468 12.68 2.79 -4.28
N PRO A 469 13.10 3.18 -5.51
CA PRO A 469 13.63 4.52 -5.75
C PRO A 469 12.61 5.64 -5.48
N GLN A 470 11.31 5.39 -5.70
CA GLN A 470 10.26 6.37 -5.45
C GLN A 470 9.84 6.44 -3.99
N ALA A 471 9.64 5.28 -3.35
CA ALA A 471 9.04 5.20 -2.02
C ALA A 471 10.03 4.93 -0.87
N GLY A 472 11.24 4.48 -1.18
CA GLY A 472 12.34 4.40 -0.25
C GLY A 472 12.33 3.22 0.72
N ARG A 473 13.31 3.21 1.63
CA ARG A 473 13.58 2.13 2.58
C ARG A 473 12.46 1.91 3.59
N ILE A 474 11.84 2.97 4.08
CA ILE A 474 10.70 2.86 5.03
C ILE A 474 9.56 2.07 4.37
N TYR A 475 9.22 2.40 3.12
CA TYR A 475 8.17 1.71 2.37
C TYR A 475 8.48 0.23 2.16
N VAL A 476 9.67 -0.10 1.61
CA VAL A 476 10.05 -1.49 1.35
C VAL A 476 10.09 -2.29 2.65
N THR A 477 10.65 -1.70 3.72
CA THR A 477 10.72 -2.36 5.03
C THR A 477 9.33 -2.61 5.61
N ALA A 478 8.45 -1.62 5.59
CA ALA A 478 7.10 -1.77 6.12
C ALA A 478 6.30 -2.83 5.36
N LEU A 479 6.35 -2.84 4.02
CA LEU A 479 5.64 -3.87 3.23
C LEU A 479 6.20 -5.28 3.50
N HIS A 480 7.53 -5.43 3.64
CA HIS A 480 8.12 -6.73 3.97
C HIS A 480 7.71 -7.21 5.37
N LEU A 481 7.62 -6.30 6.35
CA LEU A 481 7.09 -6.61 7.67
C LEU A 481 5.64 -7.08 7.58
N LEU A 482 4.79 -6.34 6.91
CA LEU A 482 3.38 -6.68 6.72
C LEU A 482 3.16 -8.03 6.03
N MET A 483 4.08 -8.42 5.13
CA MET A 483 4.08 -9.76 4.54
C MET A 483 4.49 -10.85 5.54
N LEU A 484 5.49 -10.60 6.38
CA LEU A 484 5.91 -11.54 7.44
C LEU A 484 4.93 -11.62 8.61
N GLU A 485 4.08 -10.63 8.78
CA GLU A 485 3.02 -10.55 9.80
C GLU A 485 1.68 -11.16 9.35
N VAL A 486 1.56 -11.56 8.09
CA VAL A 486 0.30 -12.05 7.52
C VAL A 486 -0.34 -13.17 8.32
N TYR A 487 0.47 -14.00 8.99
CA TYR A 487 0.03 -15.17 9.76
C TYR A 487 -0.93 -14.84 10.91
N TYR A 488 -0.74 -13.71 11.56
CA TYR A 488 -1.53 -13.26 12.71
C TYR A 488 -2.25 -11.93 12.46
N ARG A 489 -1.82 -11.18 11.45
CA ARG A 489 -2.45 -9.91 11.10
C ARG A 489 -3.84 -10.10 10.52
N HIS A 490 -4.05 -11.17 9.76
CA HIS A 490 -5.31 -11.45 9.09
C HIS A 490 -5.95 -12.74 9.60
N LEU A 491 -7.30 -12.76 9.58
CA LEU A 491 -8.07 -13.99 9.65
C LEU A 491 -8.28 -14.51 8.24
N PRO A 492 -8.02 -15.81 7.96
CA PRO A 492 -8.37 -16.38 6.67
C PRO A 492 -9.86 -16.20 6.39
N LEU A 493 -10.21 -15.72 5.20
CA LEU A 493 -11.62 -15.54 4.78
C LEU A 493 -12.28 -16.89 4.49
N PHE A 494 -11.48 -17.86 4.05
CA PHE A 494 -11.89 -19.24 3.89
C PHE A 494 -11.27 -20.02 5.06
N GLY A 495 -12.10 -20.39 6.04
CA GLY A 495 -11.63 -21.23 7.16
C GLY A 495 -11.33 -22.65 6.69
N GLU A 496 -10.70 -23.48 7.54
CA GLU A 496 -10.30 -24.88 7.31
C GLU A 496 -11.44 -25.84 6.86
N ARG A 497 -12.62 -25.33 6.58
CA ARG A 497 -13.85 -26.10 6.20
C ARG A 497 -14.05 -26.36 4.72
N VAL A 498 -13.10 -26.10 3.84
CA VAL A 498 -13.31 -26.32 2.39
C VAL A 498 -12.65 -27.60 1.88
N VAL A 499 -12.22 -28.52 2.72
CA VAL A 499 -11.79 -29.87 2.31
C VAL A 499 -12.41 -30.92 3.20
N GLU A 500 -13.74 -31.00 3.28
CA GLU A 500 -14.40 -32.31 3.28
C GLU A 500 -14.80 -32.62 1.85
N VAL A 501 -13.86 -33.11 1.08
CA VAL A 501 -14.16 -33.88 -0.11
C VAL A 501 -14.84 -35.12 0.39
N ALA A 502 -16.14 -35.25 0.12
CA ALA A 502 -16.86 -36.50 0.32
C ALA A 502 -16.03 -37.61 -0.34
N GLN A 503 -15.52 -38.51 0.46
CA GLN A 503 -14.99 -39.77 -0.04
C GLN A 503 -16.15 -40.59 -0.59
N PRO A 504 -15.95 -41.33 -1.70
CA PRO A 504 -16.98 -42.05 -2.40
C PRO A 504 -17.62 -43.17 -1.59
#